data_98d8cd032059190e94cada30d4154a2f
#
_entry.id   98d8cd032059190e94cada30d4154a2f
#
_cell.length_a   1.000
_cell.length_b   1.000
_cell.length_c   1.000
_cell.angle_alpha   90.00
_cell.angle_beta   90.00
_cell.angle_gamma   90.00
#
_symmetry.space_group_name_H-M   'P 1'
#
loop_
_entity.id
_entity.type
_entity.pdbx_description
1 polymer ?
#
loop_
_entity_poly.entity_id
_entity_poly.type
_entity_poly.pdbx_seq_one_letter_code
_entity_poly.pdbx_strand_id
1 'polypeptide(L)'
;EGVCFGEMSLLEDEPRSATVTALTDCQLMEMARQDFFKLIKQNSDMGCKILLRLAQLLSRYLRKTNQDMVKLTTAMAIALGR
;
A
#
# COMPACT_ATOMS: atom_id res chain seq x y z
N GLU A 1 -2.78 2.75 -13.70
CA GLU A 1 -1.40 2.32 -13.91
C GLU A 1 -0.49 2.76 -12.76
N GLY A 2 0.53 1.97 -12.49
CA GLY A 2 1.48 2.28 -11.43
C GLY A 2 0.96 2.13 -10.01
N VAL A 3 -0.22 1.53 -9.84
CA VAL A 3 -0.80 1.26 -8.52
C VAL A 3 -0.38 -0.12 -8.05
N CYS A 4 -0.03 -0.21 -6.78
CA CYS A 4 0.38 -1.44 -6.13
C CYS A 4 -0.62 -1.79 -5.02
N PHE A 5 -0.90 -3.09 -4.85
CA PHE A 5 -1.70 -3.57 -3.74
C PHE A 5 -1.14 -4.89 -3.22
N GLY A 6 -1.52 -5.25 -2.01
CA GLY A 6 -1.01 -6.46 -1.35
C GLY A 6 0.39 -6.31 -0.77
N GLU A 7 0.91 -5.09 -0.68
CA GLU A 7 2.25 -4.79 -0.16
C GLU A 7 2.39 -5.15 1.32
N MET A 8 1.32 -5.08 2.09
CA MET A 8 1.35 -5.45 3.51
C MET A 8 1.63 -6.93 3.68
N SER A 9 1.02 -7.78 2.86
CA SER A 9 1.30 -9.22 2.89
C SER A 9 2.74 -9.52 2.48
N LEU A 10 3.28 -8.74 1.55
CA LEU A 10 4.66 -8.89 1.10
C LEU A 10 5.65 -8.53 2.20
N LEU A 11 5.41 -7.43 2.91
CA LEU A 11 6.34 -6.87 3.88
C LEU A 11 6.24 -7.55 5.25
N GLU A 12 5.02 -7.90 5.69
CA GLU A 12 4.76 -8.34 7.06
C GLU A 12 4.39 -9.81 7.20
N ASP A 13 4.36 -10.56 6.09
CA ASP A 13 3.93 -11.97 6.09
C ASP A 13 2.54 -12.17 6.71
N GLU A 14 1.66 -11.21 6.48
CA GLU A 14 0.29 -11.25 6.97
C GLU A 14 -0.68 -11.54 5.83
N PRO A 15 -1.80 -12.23 6.09
CA PRO A 15 -2.82 -12.37 5.06
C PRO A 15 -3.39 -11.01 4.65
N ARG A 16 -3.90 -10.94 3.44
CA ARG A 16 -4.50 -9.68 2.94
C ARG A 16 -5.68 -9.29 3.80
N SER A 17 -5.75 -8.03 4.16
CA SER A 17 -6.84 -7.49 4.97
C SER A 17 -8.09 -7.18 4.16
N ALA A 18 -8.01 -7.17 2.83
CA ALA A 18 -9.12 -6.85 1.95
C ALA A 18 -9.06 -7.66 0.66
N THR A 19 -10.23 -7.86 0.05
CA THR A 19 -10.35 -8.45 -1.27
C THR A 19 -10.30 -7.35 -2.32
N VAL A 20 -9.49 -7.57 -3.35
CA VAL A 20 -9.40 -6.64 -4.48
C VAL A 20 -10.02 -7.30 -5.70
N THR A 21 -10.96 -6.60 -6.33
CA THR A 21 -11.67 -7.09 -7.50
C THR A 21 -11.46 -6.13 -8.68
N ALA A 22 -11.14 -6.70 -9.85
CA ALA A 22 -11.03 -5.91 -11.06
C ALA A 22 -12.42 -5.50 -11.55
N LEU A 23 -12.61 -4.20 -11.78
CA LEU A 23 -13.86 -3.66 -12.36
C LEU A 23 -13.85 -3.69 -13.87
N THR A 24 -12.68 -3.70 -14.47
CA THR A 24 -12.45 -3.81 -15.91
C THR A 24 -11.32 -4.78 -16.16
N ASP A 25 -11.05 -5.08 -17.42
CA ASP A 25 -9.89 -5.89 -17.77
C ASP A 25 -8.61 -5.19 -17.32
N CYS A 26 -7.76 -5.93 -16.60
CA CYS A 26 -6.52 -5.41 -16.05
C CYS A 26 -5.33 -6.26 -16.45
N GLN A 27 -4.19 -5.59 -16.63
CA GLN A 27 -2.91 -6.27 -16.71
C GLN A 27 -2.17 -6.08 -15.40
N LEU A 28 -1.79 -7.20 -14.78
CA LEU A 28 -1.12 -7.20 -13.49
C LEU A 28 0.22 -7.91 -13.58
N MET A 29 1.18 -7.38 -12.84
CA MET A 29 2.41 -8.10 -12.53
C MET A 29 2.36 -8.47 -11.07
N GLU A 30 2.63 -9.74 -10.76
CA GLU A 30 2.65 -10.17 -9.37
C GLU A 30 4.03 -10.69 -8.97
N MET A 31 4.33 -10.58 -7.69
CA MET A 31 5.56 -11.08 -7.13
C MET A 31 5.26 -11.73 -5.79
N ALA A 32 5.65 -12.99 -5.64
CA ALA A 32 5.54 -13.69 -4.37
C ALA A 32 6.56 -13.15 -3.37
N ARG A 33 6.19 -13.21 -2.08
CA ARG A 33 7.06 -12.76 -0.99
C ARG A 33 8.45 -13.41 -1.03
N GLN A 34 8.51 -14.69 -1.30
CA GLN A 34 9.79 -15.42 -1.38
C GLN A 34 10.67 -14.91 -2.53
N ASP A 35 10.06 -14.62 -3.68
CA ASP A 35 10.77 -14.10 -4.84
C ASP A 35 11.29 -12.69 -4.57
N PHE A 36 10.53 -11.88 -3.87
CA PHE A 36 10.93 -10.54 -3.47
C PHE A 36 12.18 -10.58 -2.56
N PHE A 37 12.20 -11.46 -1.57
CA PHE A 37 13.35 -11.59 -0.68
C PHE A 37 14.57 -12.16 -1.38
N LYS A 38 14.38 -13.08 -2.33
CA LYS A 38 15.46 -13.55 -3.18
C LYS A 38 16.06 -12.41 -4.02
N LEU A 39 15.20 -11.58 -4.58
CA LEU A 39 15.62 -10.43 -5.36
C LEU A 39 16.48 -9.48 -4.53
N ILE A 40 16.07 -9.18 -3.30
CA ILE A 40 16.83 -8.32 -2.40
C ILE A 40 18.22 -8.90 -2.13
N LYS A 41 18.32 -10.20 -1.93
CA LYS A 41 19.60 -10.86 -1.66
C LYS A 41 20.50 -10.91 -2.89
N GLN A 42 19.95 -11.12 -4.06
CA GLN A 42 20.69 -11.27 -5.31
C GLN A 42 21.05 -9.94 -5.96
N ASN A 43 20.19 -8.94 -5.78
CA ASN A 43 20.37 -7.61 -6.36
C ASN A 43 19.88 -6.56 -5.37
N SER A 44 20.76 -6.18 -4.45
CA SER A 44 20.42 -5.25 -3.40
C SER A 44 20.09 -3.85 -3.91
N ASP A 45 20.71 -3.42 -5.02
CA ASP A 45 20.40 -2.11 -5.61
C ASP A 45 18.96 -2.05 -6.09
N MET A 46 18.51 -3.09 -6.81
CA MET A 46 17.12 -3.18 -7.26
C MET A 46 16.18 -3.34 -6.08
N GLY A 47 16.55 -4.16 -5.09
CA GLY A 47 15.78 -4.33 -3.86
C GLY A 47 15.58 -3.01 -3.13
N CYS A 48 16.63 -2.21 -2.99
CA CYS A 48 16.54 -0.89 -2.38
C CYS A 48 15.63 0.06 -3.15
N LYS A 49 15.69 0.04 -4.47
CA LYS A 49 14.81 0.88 -5.30
C LYS A 49 13.35 0.51 -5.12
N ILE A 50 13.05 -0.79 -5.10
CA ILE A 50 11.69 -1.28 -4.90
C ILE A 50 11.21 -0.89 -3.50
N LEU A 51 12.01 -1.10 -2.47
CA LEU A 51 11.64 -0.76 -1.09
C LEU A 51 11.41 0.74 -0.93
N LEU A 52 12.25 1.57 -1.56
CA LEU A 52 12.06 3.01 -1.53
C LEU A 52 10.73 3.42 -2.16
N ARG A 53 10.39 2.83 -3.30
CA ARG A 53 9.11 3.10 -3.97
C ARG A 53 7.92 2.65 -3.12
N LEU A 54 8.01 1.49 -2.50
CA LEU A 54 6.98 1.01 -1.57
C LEU A 54 6.83 1.95 -0.38
N ALA A 55 7.94 2.40 0.20
CA ALA A 55 7.92 3.34 1.31
C ALA A 55 7.26 4.67 0.92
N GLN A 56 7.54 5.19 -0.27
CA GLN A 56 6.92 6.40 -0.79
C GLN A 56 5.42 6.22 -1.00
N LEU A 57 5.01 5.06 -1.53
CA LEU A 57 3.61 4.74 -1.74
C LEU A 57 2.86 4.64 -0.42
N LEU A 58 3.41 3.93 0.56
CA LEU A 58 2.82 3.81 1.88
C LEU A 58 2.73 5.16 2.60
N SER A 59 3.73 6.01 2.42
CA SER A 59 3.72 7.36 2.96
C SER A 59 2.56 8.19 2.40
N ARG A 60 2.28 8.07 1.11
CA ARG A 60 1.13 8.75 0.48
C ARG A 60 -0.18 8.23 1.03
N TYR A 61 -0.31 6.91 1.18
CA TYR A 61 -1.52 6.31 1.73
C TYR A 61 -1.76 6.75 3.16
N LEU A 62 -0.72 6.79 3.98
CA LEU A 62 -0.81 7.23 5.37
C LEU A 62 -1.24 8.68 5.44
N ARG A 63 -0.66 9.55 4.61
CA ARG A 63 -1.01 10.96 4.56
C ARG A 63 -2.48 11.16 4.18
N LYS A 64 -2.94 10.42 3.17
CA LYS A 64 -4.34 10.46 2.75
C LYS A 64 -5.27 10.00 3.87
N THR A 65 -4.94 8.91 4.54
CA THR A 65 -5.72 8.37 5.66
C THR A 65 -5.81 9.40 6.79
N ASN A 66 -4.71 10.07 7.12
CA ASN A 66 -4.70 11.10 8.15
C ASN A 66 -5.60 12.29 7.77
N GLN A 67 -5.56 12.72 6.50
CA GLN A 67 -6.43 13.78 6.00
C GLN A 67 -7.90 13.38 6.08
N ASP A 68 -8.23 12.15 5.70
CA ASP A 68 -9.59 11.63 5.75
C ASP A 68 -10.09 11.57 7.20
N MET A 69 -9.25 11.18 8.15
CA MET A 69 -9.59 11.16 9.57
C MET A 69 -9.86 12.57 10.11
N VAL A 70 -9.04 13.55 9.73
CA VAL A 70 -9.25 14.94 10.13
C VAL A 70 -10.58 15.45 9.60
N LYS A 71 -10.90 15.18 8.33
CA LYS A 71 -12.17 15.58 7.72
C LYS A 71 -13.35 14.95 8.46
N LEU A 72 -13.27 13.66 8.77
CA LEU A 72 -14.32 12.95 9.48
C LEU A 72 -14.50 13.53 10.88
N THR A 73 -13.43 13.77 11.62
CA THR A 73 -13.47 14.35 12.95
C THR A 73 -14.13 15.74 12.94
N THR A 74 -13.76 16.57 11.96
CA THR A 74 -14.35 17.91 11.80
C THR A 74 -15.84 17.81 11.50
N ALA A 75 -16.24 16.91 10.59
CA ALA A 75 -17.64 16.72 10.24
C ALA A 75 -18.46 16.24 11.44
N MET A 76 -17.92 15.32 12.23
CA MET A 76 -18.57 14.85 13.45
C MET A 76 -18.70 15.96 14.49
N ALA A 77 -17.69 16.79 14.67
CA ALA A 77 -17.73 17.92 15.58
C ALA A 77 -18.82 18.92 15.18
N ILE A 78 -18.94 19.22 13.89
CA ILE A 78 -19.99 20.10 13.36
C ILE A 78 -21.37 19.46 13.59
N ALA A 79 -21.53 18.18 13.27
CA ALA A 79 -22.79 17.46 13.44
C ALA A 79 -23.27 17.42 14.90
N LEU A 80 -22.33 17.39 15.85
CA LEU A 80 -22.63 17.38 17.28
C LEU A 80 -22.76 18.79 17.86
N GLY A 81 -22.66 19.83 17.04
CA GLY A 81 -22.79 21.22 17.47
C GLY A 81 -21.63 21.75 18.29
N ARG A 82 -20.43 21.23 18.04
CA ARG A 82 -19.23 21.60 18.79
C ARG A 82 -18.24 22.40 17.97
#